data_3861355882e5b70424bda3fc05c2c397
#
_entry.id   3861355882e5b70424bda3fc05c2c397
#
_cell.length_a   1.000
_cell.length_b   1.000
_cell.length_c   1.000
_cell.angle_alpha   90.00
_cell.angle_beta   90.00
_cell.angle_gamma   90.00
#
_symmetry.space_group_name_H-M   'P 1'
#
loop_
_entity.id
_entity.type
_entity.pdbx_description
1 polymer ?
#
loop_
_entity_poly.entity_id
_entity_poly.type
_entity_poly.pdbx_seq_one_letter_code
_entity_poly.pdbx_strand_id
1 'polypeptide(L)'
;MYARIHRNERDAILAACDEELIGRSFSDGRAKLDVSELFYKGESLDRIALAERMKSVSIMNLVGSEVVAVAIEEGYVSEEDVIEIDGVKHVQVVLL
;
A
#
# COMPACT_ATOMS: atom_id res chain seq x y z
N MET A 1 8.92 4.34 -4.64
CA MET A 1 7.56 3.96 -4.22
C MET A 1 6.64 5.15 -4.35
N TYR A 2 5.44 4.95 -4.82
CA TYR A 2 4.41 5.99 -4.87
C TYR A 2 3.50 5.89 -3.67
N ALA A 3 3.04 7.04 -3.18
CA ALA A 3 2.09 7.09 -2.08
C ALA A 3 1.18 8.29 -2.20
N ARG A 4 -0.08 8.09 -1.86
CA ARG A 4 -1.08 9.13 -1.83
C ARG A 4 -1.95 8.98 -0.59
N ILE A 5 -2.20 10.07 0.12
CA ILE A 5 -3.08 10.05 1.28
C ILE A 5 -4.43 10.62 0.88
N HIS A 6 -5.47 9.83 1.12
CA HIS A 6 -6.87 10.22 0.92
C HIS A 6 -7.50 10.48 2.28
N ARG A 7 -8.08 11.66 2.45
CA ARG A 7 -8.68 12.04 3.73
C ARG A 7 -10.19 12.21 3.61
N ASN A 8 -10.89 11.73 4.62
CA ASN A 8 -12.30 12.03 4.82
C ASN A 8 -12.52 12.46 6.28
N GLU A 9 -13.76 12.57 6.72
CA GLU A 9 -14.05 13.05 8.08
C GLU A 9 -13.50 12.17 9.19
N ARG A 10 -13.37 10.87 8.95
CA ARG A 10 -12.96 9.90 9.97
C ARG A 10 -11.55 9.38 9.79
N ASP A 11 -11.11 9.26 8.55
CA ASP A 11 -9.91 8.50 8.23
C ASP A 11 -8.94 9.25 7.35
N ALA A 12 -7.68 8.88 7.50
CA ALA A 12 -6.64 9.17 6.54
C ALA A 12 -6.16 7.83 6.00
N ILE A 13 -6.28 7.64 4.70
CA ILE A 13 -5.97 6.38 4.02
C ILE A 13 -4.69 6.57 3.21
N LEU A 14 -3.67 5.80 3.53
CA LEU A 14 -2.44 5.77 2.76
C LEU A 14 -2.54 4.68 1.70
N ALA A 15 -2.53 5.09 0.44
CA ALA A 15 -2.43 4.17 -0.68
C ALA A 15 -1.00 4.24 -1.20
N ALA A 16 -0.27 3.14 -1.12
CA ALA A 16 1.13 3.09 -1.55
C ALA A 16 1.40 1.87 -2.41
N CYS A 17 2.24 2.03 -3.42
CA CYS A 17 2.61 0.93 -4.30
C CYS A 17 4.07 1.03 -4.74
N ASP A 18 4.62 -0.13 -5.13
CA ASP A 18 5.92 -0.17 -5.80
C ASP A 18 5.80 0.57 -7.13
N GLU A 19 6.81 1.32 -7.48
CA GLU A 19 6.77 2.22 -8.64
C GLU A 19 6.44 1.50 -9.94
N GLU A 20 7.03 0.33 -10.18
CA GLU A 20 6.84 -0.42 -11.42
C GLU A 20 5.44 -1.03 -11.57
N LEU A 21 4.64 -1.03 -10.51
CA LEU A 21 3.29 -1.60 -10.55
C LEU A 21 2.21 -0.59 -10.94
N ILE A 22 2.54 0.70 -10.95
CA ILE A 22 1.56 1.75 -11.22
C ILE A 22 0.92 1.57 -12.60
N GLY A 23 -0.40 1.69 -12.66
CA GLY A 23 -1.16 1.55 -13.89
C GLY A 23 -1.43 0.12 -14.33
N ARG A 24 -0.93 -0.88 -13.59
CA ARG A 24 -1.10 -2.28 -13.95
C ARG A 24 -2.26 -2.91 -13.17
N SER A 25 -2.79 -4.00 -13.74
CA SER A 25 -3.86 -4.79 -13.11
C SER A 25 -3.39 -6.24 -12.98
N PHE A 26 -3.78 -6.86 -11.88
CA PHE A 26 -3.43 -8.25 -11.57
C PHE A 26 -4.68 -9.01 -11.17
N SER A 27 -4.74 -10.28 -11.55
CA SER A 27 -5.92 -11.11 -11.26
C SER A 27 -5.48 -12.58 -11.16
N ASP A 28 -6.07 -13.30 -10.23
CA ASP A 28 -5.83 -14.74 -10.06
C ASP A 28 -7.11 -15.57 -10.14
N GLY A 29 -8.16 -15.02 -10.76
CA GLY A 29 -9.44 -15.69 -10.91
C GLY A 29 -10.44 -15.45 -9.77
N ARG A 30 -9.96 -15.13 -8.57
CA ARG A 30 -10.82 -14.83 -7.40
C ARG A 30 -10.77 -13.37 -7.01
N ALA A 31 -9.60 -12.78 -7.12
CA ALA A 31 -9.36 -11.42 -6.71
C ALA A 31 -8.76 -10.64 -7.87
N LYS A 32 -9.07 -9.36 -7.91
CA LYS A 32 -8.52 -8.43 -8.88
C LYS A 32 -7.92 -7.26 -8.15
N LEU A 33 -6.75 -6.84 -8.63
CA LEU A 33 -6.00 -5.73 -8.04
C LEU A 33 -5.67 -4.73 -9.13
N ASP A 34 -6.29 -3.56 -9.08
CA ASP A 34 -6.01 -2.46 -9.99
C ASP A 34 -5.14 -1.44 -9.29
N VAL A 35 -3.93 -1.23 -9.81
CA VAL A 35 -2.99 -0.26 -9.23
C VAL A 35 -3.15 1.05 -9.99
N SER A 36 -4.27 1.72 -9.75
CA SER A 36 -4.63 2.92 -10.51
C SER A 36 -3.78 4.13 -10.13
N GLU A 37 -3.48 4.96 -11.12
CA GLU A 37 -2.75 6.20 -10.88
C GLU A 37 -3.52 7.13 -9.95
N LEU A 38 -4.83 7.23 -10.12
CA LEU A 38 -5.65 8.11 -9.30
C LEU A 38 -5.61 7.76 -7.82
N PHE A 39 -5.51 6.47 -7.50
CA PHE A 39 -5.54 6.04 -6.12
C PHE A 39 -4.14 6.02 -5.49
N TYR A 40 -3.13 5.59 -6.23
CA TYR A 40 -1.79 5.35 -5.68
C TYR A 40 -0.74 6.39 -6.05
N LYS A 41 -0.83 7.03 -7.21
CA LYS A 41 0.23 7.92 -7.69
C LYS A 41 0.09 9.32 -7.11
N GLY A 42 0.81 9.56 -6.03
CA GLY A 42 0.91 10.88 -5.43
C GLY A 42 2.38 11.28 -5.37
N GLU A 43 2.96 11.22 -4.19
CA GLU A 43 4.38 11.52 -3.98
C GLU A 43 5.24 10.31 -4.34
N SER A 44 6.44 10.57 -4.85
CA SER A 44 7.47 9.54 -4.98
C SER A 44 8.31 9.58 -3.71
N LEU A 45 8.31 8.50 -2.96
CA LEU A 45 8.92 8.44 -1.63
C LEU A 45 9.97 7.34 -1.55
N ASP A 46 11.00 7.61 -0.75
CA ASP A 46 11.92 6.56 -0.32
C ASP A 46 11.35 5.87 0.93
N ARG A 47 12.09 4.86 1.43
CA ARG A 47 11.65 4.08 2.56
C ARG A 47 11.42 4.92 3.83
N ILE A 48 12.33 5.84 4.11
CA ILE A 48 12.24 6.68 5.31
C ILE A 48 11.01 7.58 5.25
N ALA A 49 10.78 8.23 4.11
CA ALA A 49 9.64 9.10 3.93
C ALA A 49 8.32 8.33 3.97
N LEU A 50 8.28 7.12 3.38
CA LEU A 50 7.09 6.29 3.46
C LEU A 50 6.77 5.89 4.90
N ALA A 51 7.79 5.48 5.67
CA ALA A 51 7.61 5.13 7.08
C ALA A 51 7.05 6.33 7.87
N GLU A 52 7.49 7.54 7.57
CA GLU A 52 6.95 8.74 8.21
C GLU A 52 5.48 8.97 7.84
N ARG A 53 5.11 8.77 6.58
CA ARG A 53 3.71 8.90 6.15
C ARG A 53 2.80 7.90 6.86
N MET A 54 3.30 6.70 7.12
CA MET A 54 2.54 5.65 7.81
C MET A 54 2.12 6.05 9.21
N LYS A 55 2.88 6.91 9.87
CA LYS A 55 2.56 7.37 11.24
C LYS A 55 1.34 8.28 11.31
N SER A 56 0.94 8.86 10.19
CA SER A 56 -0.11 9.90 10.17
C SER A 56 -1.45 9.42 9.62
N VAL A 57 -1.59 8.11 9.41
CA VAL A 57 -2.81 7.55 8.79
C VAL A 57 -3.47 6.53 9.70
N SER A 58 -4.75 6.27 9.43
CA SER A 58 -5.54 5.26 10.15
C SER A 58 -5.74 4.00 9.34
N ILE A 59 -5.62 4.07 8.03
CA ILE A 59 -5.82 2.93 7.13
C ILE A 59 -4.69 2.94 6.09
N MET A 60 -4.23 1.75 5.72
CA MET A 60 -3.25 1.60 4.65
C MET A 60 -3.73 0.59 3.63
N ASN A 61 -3.46 0.87 2.37
CA ASN A 61 -3.68 -0.04 1.25
C ASN A 61 -2.36 -0.13 0.49
N LEU A 62 -1.67 -1.26 0.61
CA LEU A 62 -0.29 -1.41 0.18
C LEU A 62 -0.17 -2.50 -0.88
N VAL A 63 0.52 -2.18 -1.97
CA VAL A 63 0.69 -3.10 -3.10
C VAL A 63 2.16 -3.13 -3.54
N GLY A 64 2.74 -4.31 -3.50
CA GLY A 64 4.11 -4.55 -3.94
C GLY A 64 5.05 -4.91 -2.80
N SER A 65 6.10 -5.65 -3.12
CA SER A 65 7.01 -6.19 -2.12
C SER A 65 7.78 -5.12 -1.35
N GLU A 66 8.11 -4.00 -1.99
CA GLU A 66 8.86 -2.92 -1.33
C GLU A 66 8.02 -2.21 -0.28
N VAL A 67 6.81 -1.75 -0.65
CA VAL A 67 5.96 -1.02 0.30
C VAL A 67 5.48 -1.94 1.41
N VAL A 68 5.18 -3.20 1.11
CA VAL A 68 4.76 -4.17 2.12
C VAL A 68 5.90 -4.44 3.10
N ALA A 69 7.14 -4.53 2.61
CA ALA A 69 8.32 -4.72 3.47
C ALA A 69 8.47 -3.57 4.47
N VAL A 70 8.21 -2.34 4.06
CA VAL A 70 8.26 -1.20 4.98
C VAL A 70 7.25 -1.37 6.11
N ALA A 71 6.01 -1.75 5.78
CA ALA A 71 4.98 -1.96 6.80
C ALA A 71 5.33 -3.08 7.76
N ILE A 72 5.94 -4.15 7.27
CA ILE A 72 6.41 -5.26 8.13
C ILE A 72 7.52 -4.78 9.05
N GLU A 73 8.51 -4.09 8.52
CA GLU A 73 9.65 -3.57 9.29
C GLU A 73 9.20 -2.58 10.37
N GLU A 74 8.19 -1.76 10.06
CA GLU A 74 7.65 -0.79 11.01
C GLU A 74 6.66 -1.41 12.01
N GLY A 75 6.37 -2.70 11.89
CA GLY A 75 5.55 -3.41 12.84
C GLY A 75 4.05 -3.28 12.67
N TYR A 76 3.58 -2.81 11.53
CA TYR A 76 2.13 -2.66 11.28
C TYR A 76 1.47 -3.98 10.90
N VAL A 77 2.20 -4.85 10.22
CA VAL A 77 1.70 -6.15 9.77
C VAL A 77 2.81 -7.19 9.89
N SER A 78 2.43 -8.47 9.90
CA SER A 78 3.36 -9.58 9.79
C SER A 78 3.23 -10.23 8.40
N GLU A 79 4.20 -11.06 8.03
CA GLU A 79 4.19 -11.71 6.72
C GLU A 79 2.94 -12.53 6.45
N GLU A 80 2.39 -13.16 7.49
CA GLU A 80 1.19 -13.98 7.37
C GLU A 80 -0.08 -13.17 7.07
N ASP A 81 -0.05 -11.85 7.28
CA ASP A 81 -1.18 -10.99 6.95
C ASP A 81 -1.20 -10.60 5.48
N VAL A 82 -0.09 -10.82 4.78
CA VAL A 82 0.07 -10.42 3.38
C VAL A 82 -0.51 -11.49 2.47
N ILE A 83 -1.32 -11.05 1.50
CA ILE A 83 -1.81 -11.95 0.45
C ILE A 83 -1.03 -11.70 -0.84
N GLU A 84 -1.14 -12.63 -1.79
CA GLU A 84 -0.58 -12.46 -3.12
C GLU A 84 -1.69 -12.62 -4.15
N ILE A 85 -1.70 -11.71 -5.11
CA ILE A 85 -2.63 -11.76 -6.25
C ILE A 85 -1.76 -11.75 -7.49
N ASP A 86 -1.76 -12.87 -8.22
CA ASP A 86 -0.91 -13.04 -9.40
C ASP A 86 0.57 -12.70 -9.10
N GLY A 87 1.06 -13.19 -7.96
CA GLY A 87 2.44 -12.99 -7.52
C GLY A 87 2.73 -11.62 -6.92
N VAL A 88 1.76 -10.71 -6.84
CA VAL A 88 1.94 -9.36 -6.31
C VAL A 88 1.46 -9.30 -4.86
N LYS A 89 2.33 -8.90 -3.95
CA LYS A 89 2.00 -8.77 -2.53
C LYS A 89 1.04 -7.62 -2.28
N HIS A 90 0.06 -7.87 -1.44
CA HIS A 90 -0.96 -6.89 -1.09
C HIS A 90 -1.38 -7.06 0.37
N VAL A 91 -1.58 -5.96 1.06
CA VAL A 91 -2.11 -5.96 2.42
C VAL A 91 -2.89 -4.68 2.70
N GLN A 92 -3.96 -4.82 3.47
CA GLN A 92 -4.72 -3.68 3.99
C GLN A 92 -4.56 -3.67 5.50
N VAL A 93 -4.37 -2.47 6.04
CA VAL A 93 -4.14 -2.28 7.47
C VAL A 93 -5.17 -1.27 7.99
N VAL A 94 -5.83 -1.63 9.08
CA VAL A 94 -6.72 -0.71 9.80
C VAL A 94 -6.16 -0.54 11.20
N LEU A 95 -5.78 0.67 11.53
CA LEU A 95 -5.20 1.02 12.84
C LEU A 95 -6.32 1.53 13.76
N LEU A 96 -6.51 0.84 14.85
CA LEU A 96 -7.57 1.17 15.81
C LEU A 96 -7.05 2.08 16.93
#